data_9f2999c6e401873fca56a388430bf200
#
_entry.id   9f2999c6e401873fca56a388430bf200
#
_cell.length_a   1.000
_cell.length_b   1.000
_cell.length_c   1.000
_cell.angle_alpha   90.00
_cell.angle_beta   90.00
_cell.angle_gamma   90.00
#
_symmetry.space_group_name_H-M   'P 1'
#
loop_
_entity.id
_entity.type
_entity.pdbx_description
1 polymer ?
#
loop_
_entity_poly.entity_id
_entity_poly.type
_entity_poly.pdbx_seq_one_letter_code
_entity_poly.pdbx_strand_id
1 'polypeptide(L)'
;WQELSIHPESQAARQAVVTRGKTLTESINQRWESLEGIGNLLNGDIEATVKQVNDLTRQIANLNGEIVRSRAMGDNPNDLLDRRDLLVDKLSELVNVTTDQRDSDEFMVHVDGKVIVQGNIARKIDLAPRFDDTGYSKVVWADTQEDAYFSGGKLGALIELRDVDVRQEIQSLNTMAMNFSDLVNDVHKNAVGANKVTGLDFFVQHPFVENANGNFDRNGDGELDTSYIFRFTGTNQLNNEQQIGFDGVMRLSSTDGIVEIPYYHTDTVETVINRINDSNSEVKAYLDRNNHLVLKGTTAQDADNPDFVIRHVEDSGYFLNGYSGILAANGEEGAYDFAQVDAVNALADNSQ
;
A
#
# COMPACT_ATOMS: atom_id res chain seq x y z
N TRP A 1 32.09 -7.85 -8.98
CA TRP A 1 32.30 -6.83 -10.02
C TRP A 1 33.75 -6.41 -10.15
N GLN A 2 34.48 -6.15 -9.06
CA GLN A 2 35.93 -5.76 -9.13
C GLN A 2 36.75 -6.75 -9.90
N GLU A 3 36.64 -8.06 -9.63
CA GLU A 3 37.33 -9.12 -10.34
C GLU A 3 36.99 -9.12 -11.83
N LEU A 4 35.73 -8.95 -12.18
CA LEU A 4 35.29 -8.84 -13.58
C LEU A 4 35.79 -7.56 -14.24
N SER A 5 35.95 -6.47 -13.51
CA SER A 5 36.50 -5.21 -14.03
C SER A 5 37.98 -5.35 -14.36
N ILE A 6 38.77 -6.14 -13.58
CA ILE A 6 40.17 -6.36 -13.78
C ILE A 6 40.42 -7.42 -14.90
N HIS A 7 39.56 -8.45 -14.93
CA HIS A 7 39.65 -9.57 -15.87
C HIS A 7 38.36 -9.77 -16.65
N PRO A 8 38.00 -8.85 -17.56
CA PRO A 8 36.73 -8.88 -18.28
C PRO A 8 36.57 -10.08 -19.22
N GLU A 9 37.68 -10.71 -19.62
CA GLU A 9 37.73 -11.93 -20.45
C GLU A 9 37.48 -13.21 -19.63
N SER A 10 37.58 -13.15 -18.28
CA SER A 10 37.44 -14.33 -17.42
C SER A 10 36.02 -14.84 -17.38
N GLN A 11 35.77 -16.01 -17.95
CA GLN A 11 34.49 -16.69 -17.89
C GLN A 11 34.10 -17.06 -16.45
N ALA A 12 35.07 -17.42 -15.61
CA ALA A 12 34.87 -17.74 -14.20
C ALA A 12 34.36 -16.51 -13.41
N ALA A 13 34.97 -15.33 -13.64
CA ALA A 13 34.53 -14.08 -13.01
C ALA A 13 33.09 -13.71 -13.42
N ARG A 14 32.74 -13.87 -14.70
CA ARG A 14 31.37 -13.66 -15.20
C ARG A 14 30.36 -14.59 -14.54
N GLN A 15 30.69 -15.89 -14.50
CA GLN A 15 29.83 -16.90 -13.87
C GLN A 15 29.65 -16.62 -12.38
N ALA A 16 30.72 -16.18 -11.69
CA ALA A 16 30.63 -15.80 -10.27
C ALA A 16 29.67 -14.60 -10.04
N VAL A 17 29.70 -13.58 -10.92
CA VAL A 17 28.79 -12.44 -10.83
C VAL A 17 27.34 -12.88 -11.03
N VAL A 18 27.06 -13.69 -12.06
CA VAL A 18 25.71 -14.22 -12.33
C VAL A 18 25.20 -15.07 -11.15
N THR A 19 26.04 -15.95 -10.62
CA THR A 19 25.68 -16.79 -9.47
C THR A 19 25.36 -15.94 -8.25
N ARG A 20 26.16 -14.93 -7.94
CA ARG A 20 25.89 -14.02 -6.82
C ARG A 20 24.64 -13.18 -7.04
N GLY A 21 24.37 -12.75 -8.29
CA GLY A 21 23.10 -12.09 -8.65
C GLY A 21 21.90 -12.98 -8.36
N LYS A 22 21.93 -14.24 -8.80
CA LYS A 22 20.88 -15.22 -8.51
C LYS A 22 20.66 -15.44 -7.01
N THR A 23 21.76 -15.67 -6.26
CA THR A 23 21.67 -15.85 -4.79
C THR A 23 21.08 -14.62 -4.09
N LEU A 24 21.41 -13.41 -4.55
CA LEU A 24 20.82 -12.19 -4.01
C LEU A 24 19.31 -12.13 -4.28
N THR A 25 18.90 -12.40 -5.51
CA THR A 25 17.47 -12.44 -5.89
C THR A 25 16.71 -13.48 -5.06
N GLU A 26 17.26 -14.70 -4.94
CA GLU A 26 16.66 -15.76 -4.12
C GLU A 26 16.53 -15.34 -2.64
N SER A 27 17.55 -14.66 -2.09
CA SER A 27 17.52 -14.19 -0.70
C SER A 27 16.46 -13.09 -0.48
N ILE A 28 16.30 -12.18 -1.43
CA ILE A 28 15.28 -11.14 -1.40
C ILE A 28 13.88 -11.76 -1.46
N ASN A 29 13.64 -12.67 -2.42
CA ASN A 29 12.36 -13.35 -2.57
C ASN A 29 12.00 -14.17 -1.33
N GLN A 30 12.95 -14.92 -0.77
CA GLN A 30 12.73 -15.69 0.47
C GLN A 30 12.40 -14.79 1.66
N ARG A 31 13.03 -13.60 1.75
CA ARG A 31 12.69 -12.63 2.79
C ARG A 31 11.29 -12.10 2.61
N TRP A 32 10.91 -11.78 1.39
CA TRP A 32 9.56 -11.31 1.04
C TRP A 32 8.50 -12.35 1.39
N GLU A 33 8.67 -13.61 0.95
CA GLU A 33 7.77 -14.73 1.28
C GLU A 33 7.64 -14.95 2.79
N SER A 34 8.73 -14.75 3.54
CA SER A 34 8.70 -14.87 5.01
C SER A 34 7.86 -13.76 5.66
N LEU A 35 7.96 -12.52 5.17
CA LEU A 35 7.17 -11.39 5.65
C LEU A 35 5.69 -11.56 5.29
N GLU A 36 5.38 -11.99 4.08
CA GLU A 36 4.02 -12.33 3.65
C GLU A 36 3.42 -13.43 4.53
N GLY A 37 4.20 -14.48 4.82
CA GLY A 37 3.79 -15.53 5.73
C GLY A 37 3.45 -15.04 7.14
N ILE A 38 4.20 -14.06 7.66
CA ILE A 38 3.90 -13.39 8.94
C ILE A 38 2.57 -12.61 8.82
N GLY A 39 2.36 -11.86 7.75
CA GLY A 39 1.11 -11.13 7.51
C GLY A 39 -0.11 -12.05 7.50
N ASN A 40 -0.02 -13.18 6.80
CA ASN A 40 -1.06 -14.20 6.76
C ASN A 40 -1.35 -14.81 8.14
N LEU A 41 -0.32 -15.06 8.94
CA LEU A 41 -0.47 -15.55 10.33
C LEU A 41 -1.20 -14.53 11.20
N LEU A 42 -0.79 -13.25 11.12
CA LEU A 42 -1.44 -12.16 11.85
C LEU A 42 -2.90 -11.99 11.45
N ASN A 43 -3.23 -12.14 10.15
CA ASN A 43 -4.61 -12.10 9.68
C ASN A 43 -5.45 -13.21 10.32
N GLY A 44 -4.94 -14.44 10.40
CA GLY A 44 -5.61 -15.54 11.11
C GLY A 44 -5.79 -15.28 12.62
N ASP A 45 -4.80 -14.66 13.26
CA ASP A 45 -4.89 -14.28 14.68
C ASP A 45 -5.91 -13.16 14.92
N ILE A 46 -6.06 -12.20 14.00
CA ILE A 46 -7.11 -11.18 14.01
C ILE A 46 -8.49 -11.85 13.95
N GLU A 47 -8.71 -12.78 13.02
CA GLU A 47 -9.97 -13.52 12.89
C GLU A 47 -10.34 -14.27 14.18
N ALA A 48 -9.36 -14.97 14.78
CA ALA A 48 -9.54 -15.66 16.03
C ALA A 48 -9.87 -14.70 17.18
N THR A 49 -9.20 -13.54 17.23
CA THR A 49 -9.41 -12.54 18.28
C THR A 49 -10.78 -11.85 18.14
N VAL A 50 -11.23 -11.53 16.93
CA VAL A 50 -12.59 -11.00 16.66
C VAL A 50 -13.66 -11.96 17.17
N LYS A 51 -13.49 -13.28 16.94
CA LYS A 51 -14.40 -14.29 17.47
C LYS A 51 -14.41 -14.31 19.00
N GLN A 52 -13.24 -14.22 19.65
CA GLN A 52 -13.15 -14.16 21.12
C GLN A 52 -13.82 -12.91 21.70
N VAL A 53 -13.63 -11.74 21.06
CA VAL A 53 -14.31 -10.48 21.46
C VAL A 53 -15.83 -10.66 21.39
N ASN A 54 -16.36 -11.17 20.29
CA ASN A 54 -17.81 -11.41 20.14
C ASN A 54 -18.34 -12.42 21.17
N ASP A 55 -17.60 -13.44 21.51
CA ASP A 55 -18.01 -14.43 22.51
C ASP A 55 -18.04 -13.83 23.92
N LEU A 56 -17.05 -13.00 24.29
CA LEU A 56 -16.99 -12.32 25.57
C LEU A 56 -18.12 -11.28 25.71
N THR A 57 -18.32 -10.45 24.70
CA THR A 57 -19.36 -9.41 24.72
C THR A 57 -20.75 -10.01 24.84
N ARG A 58 -21.01 -11.13 24.15
CA ARG A 58 -22.27 -11.88 24.27
C ARG A 58 -22.45 -12.47 25.69
N GLN A 59 -21.40 -13.01 26.31
CA GLN A 59 -21.44 -13.52 27.68
C GLN A 59 -21.72 -12.40 28.68
N ILE A 60 -21.07 -11.24 28.54
CA ILE A 60 -21.32 -10.04 29.37
C ILE A 60 -22.77 -9.59 29.25
N ALA A 61 -23.31 -9.50 28.03
CA ALA A 61 -24.71 -9.14 27.80
C ALA A 61 -25.69 -10.12 28.44
N ASN A 62 -25.43 -11.41 28.37
CA ASN A 62 -26.24 -12.43 29.02
C ASN A 62 -26.23 -12.28 30.55
N LEU A 63 -25.03 -12.09 31.16
CA LEU A 63 -24.91 -11.87 32.60
C LEU A 63 -25.63 -10.58 33.05
N ASN A 64 -25.54 -9.50 32.26
CA ASN A 64 -26.31 -8.28 32.55
C ASN A 64 -27.81 -8.59 32.65
N GLY A 65 -28.37 -9.37 31.72
CA GLY A 65 -29.76 -9.79 31.76
C GLY A 65 -30.11 -10.65 32.97
N GLU A 66 -29.18 -11.52 33.44
CA GLU A 66 -29.35 -12.32 34.65
C GLU A 66 -29.31 -11.45 35.93
N ILE A 67 -28.37 -10.51 36.00
CA ILE A 67 -28.22 -9.55 37.10
C ILE A 67 -29.49 -8.71 37.27
N VAL A 68 -30.01 -8.17 36.16
CA VAL A 68 -31.28 -7.39 36.19
C VAL A 68 -32.45 -8.22 36.72
N ARG A 69 -32.60 -9.46 36.25
CA ARG A 69 -33.66 -10.39 36.70
C ARG A 69 -33.53 -10.73 38.19
N SER A 70 -32.30 -11.05 38.65
CA SER A 70 -32.05 -11.38 40.06
C SER A 70 -32.36 -10.19 40.98
N ARG A 71 -31.93 -8.98 40.60
CA ARG A 71 -32.28 -7.74 41.34
C ARG A 71 -33.77 -7.46 41.40
N ALA A 72 -34.48 -7.70 40.28
CA ALA A 72 -35.93 -7.54 40.23
C ALA A 72 -36.68 -8.51 41.17
N MET A 73 -36.08 -9.66 41.50
CA MET A 73 -36.59 -10.63 42.48
C MET A 73 -36.22 -10.27 43.93
N GLY A 74 -35.40 -9.22 44.12
CA GLY A 74 -34.96 -8.77 45.46
C GLY A 74 -33.65 -9.44 45.93
N ASP A 75 -32.96 -10.18 45.08
CA ASP A 75 -31.69 -10.81 45.39
C ASP A 75 -30.52 -9.84 45.24
N ASN A 76 -29.40 -10.19 45.88
CA ASN A 76 -28.12 -9.49 45.71
C ASN A 76 -27.13 -10.38 44.88
N PRO A 77 -27.05 -10.18 43.55
CA PRO A 77 -26.34 -11.11 42.66
C PRO A 77 -24.82 -10.82 42.59
N ASN A 78 -24.12 -10.84 43.73
CA ASN A 78 -22.69 -10.54 43.79
C ASN A 78 -21.87 -11.51 42.93
N ASP A 79 -22.18 -12.81 42.94
CA ASP A 79 -21.48 -13.80 42.12
C ASP A 79 -21.58 -13.51 40.60
N LEU A 80 -22.73 -12.98 40.16
CA LEU A 80 -22.93 -12.62 38.74
C LEU A 80 -22.16 -11.35 38.41
N LEU A 81 -22.09 -10.40 39.34
CA LEU A 81 -21.28 -9.18 39.20
C LEU A 81 -19.79 -9.52 39.08
N ASP A 82 -19.27 -10.37 39.99
CA ASP A 82 -17.87 -10.81 39.96
C ASP A 82 -17.52 -11.53 38.65
N ARG A 83 -18.44 -12.38 38.18
CA ARG A 83 -18.26 -13.06 36.87
C ARG A 83 -18.27 -12.10 35.70
N ARG A 84 -19.16 -11.09 35.71
CA ARG A 84 -19.20 -10.08 34.68
C ARG A 84 -17.90 -9.28 34.64
N ASP A 85 -17.43 -8.85 35.82
CA ASP A 85 -16.21 -8.05 35.93
C ASP A 85 -14.99 -8.84 35.44
N LEU A 86 -14.90 -10.13 35.75
CA LEU A 86 -13.87 -11.03 35.21
C LEU A 86 -13.94 -11.13 33.67
N LEU A 87 -15.15 -11.15 33.07
CA LEU A 87 -15.26 -11.15 31.60
C LEU A 87 -14.89 -9.81 30.99
N VAL A 88 -15.16 -8.70 31.66
CA VAL A 88 -14.73 -7.37 31.25
C VAL A 88 -13.20 -7.26 31.30
N ASP A 89 -12.56 -7.79 32.36
CA ASP A 89 -11.09 -7.86 32.46
C ASP A 89 -10.50 -8.65 31.27
N LYS A 90 -11.05 -9.82 30.98
CA LYS A 90 -10.61 -10.62 29.80
C LYS A 90 -10.84 -9.89 28.47
N LEU A 91 -11.92 -9.14 28.35
CA LEU A 91 -12.20 -8.35 27.16
C LEU A 91 -11.18 -7.19 27.02
N SER A 92 -10.78 -6.60 28.16
CA SER A 92 -9.80 -5.51 28.18
C SER A 92 -8.39 -5.95 27.74
N GLU A 93 -8.05 -7.25 27.85
CA GLU A 93 -6.83 -7.80 27.27
C GLU A 93 -6.87 -7.83 25.74
N LEU A 94 -8.07 -7.97 25.16
CA LEU A 94 -8.24 -8.11 23.72
C LEU A 94 -8.44 -6.75 23.02
N VAL A 95 -9.17 -5.83 23.64
CA VAL A 95 -9.54 -4.52 23.08
C VAL A 95 -9.51 -3.44 24.16
N ASN A 96 -9.35 -2.18 23.76
CA ASN A 96 -9.38 -1.06 24.70
C ASN A 96 -10.81 -0.82 25.20
N VAL A 97 -11.09 -1.16 26.47
CA VAL A 97 -12.43 -1.17 27.07
C VAL A 97 -12.59 -0.03 28.05
N THR A 98 -13.72 0.65 28.00
CA THR A 98 -14.22 1.51 29.05
C THR A 98 -15.64 1.09 29.44
N THR A 99 -15.98 1.15 30.74
CA THR A 99 -17.30 0.78 31.23
C THR A 99 -18.00 1.98 31.81
N ASP A 100 -19.32 2.05 31.62
CA ASP A 100 -20.20 3.05 32.22
C ASP A 100 -21.45 2.36 32.79
N GLN A 101 -21.91 2.84 33.93
CA GLN A 101 -23.14 2.37 34.58
C GLN A 101 -23.99 3.58 34.95
N ARG A 102 -24.94 3.94 34.08
CA ARG A 102 -25.80 5.10 34.31
C ARG A 102 -26.90 4.81 35.32
N ASP A 103 -27.46 3.62 35.24
CA ASP A 103 -28.49 3.13 36.15
C ASP A 103 -28.17 1.74 36.68
N SER A 104 -28.88 1.28 37.71
CA SER A 104 -28.67 -0.07 38.27
C SER A 104 -28.83 -1.21 37.27
N ASP A 105 -29.56 -0.96 36.18
CA ASP A 105 -29.99 -1.93 35.18
C ASP A 105 -29.30 -1.73 33.82
N GLU A 106 -28.59 -0.62 33.61
CA GLU A 106 -27.94 -0.30 32.36
C GLU A 106 -26.41 -0.24 32.51
N PHE A 107 -25.80 -1.40 32.42
CA PHE A 107 -24.34 -1.51 32.32
C PHE A 107 -23.90 -1.48 30.85
N MET A 108 -23.00 -0.58 30.53
CA MET A 108 -22.45 -0.40 29.17
C MET A 108 -20.98 -0.69 29.12
N VAL A 109 -20.56 -1.30 28.00
CA VAL A 109 -19.14 -1.49 27.65
C VAL A 109 -18.90 -0.78 26.33
N HIS A 110 -17.86 0.04 26.31
CA HIS A 110 -17.42 0.79 25.14
C HIS A 110 -16.06 0.28 24.70
N VAL A 111 -15.86 0.22 23.38
CA VAL A 111 -14.56 -0.01 22.73
C VAL A 111 -14.28 1.21 21.87
N ASP A 112 -13.20 1.92 22.18
CA ASP A 112 -12.80 3.16 21.51
C ASP A 112 -13.96 4.19 21.34
N GLY A 113 -14.77 4.34 22.41
CA GLY A 113 -15.87 5.29 22.46
C GLY A 113 -17.16 4.80 21.79
N LYS A 114 -17.17 3.66 21.09
CA LYS A 114 -18.40 3.05 20.54
C LYS A 114 -18.93 1.97 21.49
N VAL A 115 -20.23 1.94 21.70
CA VAL A 115 -20.88 0.95 22.58
C VAL A 115 -20.82 -0.43 21.91
N ILE A 116 -20.23 -1.42 22.60
CA ILE A 116 -20.21 -2.82 22.16
C ILE A 116 -21.19 -3.70 22.97
N VAL A 117 -21.45 -3.35 24.24
CA VAL A 117 -22.50 -3.98 25.07
C VAL A 117 -23.33 -2.89 25.70
N GLN A 118 -24.67 -3.00 25.58
CA GLN A 118 -25.64 -2.15 26.28
C GLN A 118 -26.69 -3.03 26.93
N GLY A 119 -26.72 -3.05 28.26
CA GLY A 119 -27.58 -3.95 29.01
C GLY A 119 -27.40 -5.41 28.54
N ASN A 120 -28.46 -6.04 28.08
CA ASN A 120 -28.46 -7.41 27.60
C ASN A 120 -28.23 -7.55 26.07
N ILE A 121 -27.84 -6.47 25.42
CA ILE A 121 -27.58 -6.45 23.96
C ILE A 121 -26.07 -6.33 23.73
N ALA A 122 -25.51 -7.25 22.97
CA ALA A 122 -24.15 -7.20 22.45
C ALA A 122 -24.17 -6.83 20.96
N ARG A 123 -23.43 -5.81 20.59
CA ARG A 123 -23.14 -5.46 19.20
C ARG A 123 -22.01 -6.33 18.69
N LYS A 124 -22.10 -6.83 17.49
CA LYS A 124 -21.12 -7.73 16.89
C LYS A 124 -20.14 -6.95 16.02
N ILE A 125 -18.87 -7.33 16.07
CA ILE A 125 -17.89 -6.98 15.05
C ILE A 125 -17.73 -8.15 14.09
N ASP A 126 -17.44 -7.88 12.81
CA ASP A 126 -17.29 -8.89 11.77
C ASP A 126 -16.04 -8.61 10.91
N LEU A 127 -15.76 -9.48 10.00
CA LEU A 127 -14.66 -9.37 9.05
C LEU A 127 -15.23 -9.12 7.67
N ALA A 128 -14.73 -8.09 7.01
CA ALA A 128 -15.03 -7.80 5.62
C ALA A 128 -13.77 -7.98 4.76
N PRO A 129 -13.89 -8.43 3.52
CA PRO A 129 -12.74 -8.50 2.63
C PRO A 129 -12.19 -7.09 2.39
N ARG A 130 -10.86 -6.98 2.36
CA ARG A 130 -10.16 -5.81 1.87
C ARG A 130 -9.92 -6.04 0.38
N PHE A 131 -10.29 -5.09 -0.46
CA PHE A 131 -10.09 -5.17 -1.90
C PHE A 131 -8.74 -4.55 -2.31
N ASP A 132 -7.68 -5.00 -1.62
CA ASP A 132 -6.30 -4.70 -1.94
C ASP A 132 -5.58 -5.96 -2.47
N ASP A 133 -4.34 -5.84 -2.82
CA ASP A 133 -3.49 -6.93 -3.31
C ASP A 133 -3.08 -7.94 -2.23
N THR A 134 -3.38 -7.66 -0.95
CA THR A 134 -2.99 -8.51 0.18
C THR A 134 -3.96 -9.65 0.45
N GLY A 135 -5.24 -9.48 0.08
CA GLY A 135 -6.31 -10.43 0.38
C GLY A 135 -6.65 -10.52 1.88
N TYR A 136 -6.22 -9.54 2.70
CA TYR A 136 -6.51 -9.53 4.13
C TYR A 136 -7.95 -9.10 4.41
N SER A 137 -8.43 -9.44 5.62
CA SER A 137 -9.71 -8.97 6.13
C SER A 137 -9.55 -7.71 6.95
N LYS A 138 -10.50 -6.77 6.84
CA LYS A 138 -10.66 -5.65 7.76
C LYS A 138 -11.75 -5.93 8.78
N VAL A 139 -11.63 -5.34 9.97
CA VAL A 139 -12.64 -5.49 11.02
C VAL A 139 -13.68 -4.38 10.88
N VAL A 140 -14.95 -4.77 10.85
CA VAL A 140 -16.09 -3.87 10.66
C VAL A 140 -17.15 -4.09 11.73
N TRP A 141 -18.02 -3.11 11.95
CA TRP A 141 -19.24 -3.28 12.72
C TRP A 141 -20.25 -4.07 11.88
N ALA A 142 -20.72 -5.22 12.38
CA ALA A 142 -21.58 -6.12 11.61
C ALA A 142 -22.91 -5.51 11.16
N ASP A 143 -23.43 -4.53 11.89
CA ASP A 143 -24.71 -3.86 11.64
C ASP A 143 -24.61 -2.71 10.62
N THR A 144 -23.54 -1.96 10.60
CA THR A 144 -23.34 -0.78 9.72
C THR A 144 -22.35 -1.03 8.58
N GLN A 145 -21.53 -2.07 8.68
CA GLN A 145 -20.40 -2.35 7.79
C GLN A 145 -19.35 -1.22 7.78
N GLU A 146 -19.39 -0.32 8.77
CA GLU A 146 -18.36 0.70 8.97
C GLU A 146 -17.12 0.07 9.59
N ASP A 147 -15.96 0.60 9.28
CA ASP A 147 -14.69 0.16 9.85
C ASP A 147 -14.68 0.31 11.37
N ALA A 148 -14.21 -0.73 12.04
CA ALA A 148 -14.05 -0.74 13.49
C ALA A 148 -12.57 -0.48 13.83
N TYR A 149 -12.33 0.61 14.57
CA TYR A 149 -10.99 1.01 15.01
C TYR A 149 -10.70 0.50 16.41
N PHE A 150 -9.46 0.08 16.64
CA PHE A 150 -8.98 -0.44 17.91
C PHE A 150 -7.64 0.20 18.26
N SER A 151 -7.66 1.13 19.22
CA SER A 151 -6.47 1.88 19.65
C SER A 151 -5.57 1.11 20.63
N GLY A 152 -5.97 -0.11 21.02
CA GLY A 152 -5.21 -0.89 22.00
C GLY A 152 -5.74 -2.31 22.19
N GLY A 153 -5.15 -3.01 23.15
CA GLY A 153 -5.39 -4.42 23.37
C GLY A 153 -4.71 -5.31 22.31
N LYS A 154 -4.90 -6.62 22.43
CA LYS A 154 -4.32 -7.60 21.51
C LYS A 154 -4.76 -7.35 20.06
N LEU A 155 -6.04 -7.03 19.84
CA LEU A 155 -6.59 -6.84 18.50
C LEU A 155 -5.99 -5.61 17.79
N GLY A 156 -5.89 -4.48 18.51
CA GLY A 156 -5.25 -3.28 17.97
C GLY A 156 -3.79 -3.53 17.60
N ALA A 157 -3.02 -4.19 18.48
CA ALA A 157 -1.64 -4.53 18.22
C ALA A 157 -1.46 -5.48 17.02
N LEU A 158 -2.34 -6.48 16.85
CA LEU A 158 -2.29 -7.39 15.70
C LEU A 158 -2.55 -6.67 14.39
N ILE A 159 -3.52 -5.74 14.38
CA ILE A 159 -3.84 -4.93 13.20
C ILE A 159 -2.66 -4.01 12.86
N GLU A 160 -2.09 -3.32 13.85
CA GLU A 160 -0.93 -2.45 13.67
C GLU A 160 0.28 -3.22 13.14
N LEU A 161 0.62 -4.37 13.74
CA LEU A 161 1.72 -5.23 13.27
C LEU A 161 1.52 -5.68 11.83
N ARG A 162 0.29 -6.08 11.43
CA ARG A 162 0.01 -6.53 10.07
C ARG A 162 0.02 -5.39 9.06
N ASP A 163 -0.73 -4.32 9.36
CA ASP A 163 -1.05 -3.27 8.37
C ASP A 163 0.01 -2.15 8.32
N VAL A 164 0.81 -2.01 9.38
CA VAL A 164 1.88 -1.00 9.46
C VAL A 164 3.24 -1.65 9.43
N ASP A 165 3.62 -2.42 10.44
CA ASP A 165 5.01 -2.87 10.60
C ASP A 165 5.45 -3.85 9.51
N VAL A 166 4.68 -4.95 9.30
CA VAL A 166 4.98 -5.95 8.27
C VAL A 166 4.94 -5.32 6.89
N ARG A 167 3.94 -4.46 6.65
CA ARG A 167 3.81 -3.75 5.39
C ARG A 167 5.00 -2.84 5.13
N GLN A 168 5.44 -2.02 6.09
CA GLN A 168 6.60 -1.15 5.95
C GLN A 168 7.89 -1.94 5.66
N GLU A 169 8.06 -3.11 6.29
CA GLU A 169 9.20 -3.98 6.01
C GLU A 169 9.16 -4.52 4.57
N ILE A 170 7.99 -4.96 4.09
CA ILE A 170 7.81 -5.39 2.70
C ILE A 170 8.09 -4.23 1.75
N GLN A 171 7.54 -3.05 2.00
CA GLN A 171 7.76 -1.85 1.19
C GLN A 171 9.24 -1.45 1.14
N SER A 172 9.92 -1.49 2.28
CA SER A 172 11.35 -1.19 2.38
C SER A 172 12.18 -2.19 1.56
N LEU A 173 11.85 -3.48 1.66
CA LEU A 173 12.51 -4.54 0.91
C LEU A 173 12.29 -4.37 -0.60
N ASN A 174 11.06 -4.10 -1.02
CA ASN A 174 10.70 -3.88 -2.41
C ASN A 174 11.39 -2.62 -2.97
N THR A 175 11.36 -1.52 -2.23
CA THR A 175 12.05 -0.27 -2.61
C THR A 175 13.55 -0.50 -2.79
N MET A 176 14.17 -1.22 -1.87
CA MET A 176 15.59 -1.58 -1.97
C MET A 176 15.86 -2.44 -3.21
N ALA A 177 15.05 -3.47 -3.46
CA ALA A 177 15.20 -4.37 -4.60
C ALA A 177 15.06 -3.64 -5.93
N MET A 178 14.04 -2.79 -6.05
CA MET A 178 13.76 -2.00 -7.25
C MET A 178 14.89 -1.00 -7.53
N ASN A 179 15.28 -0.21 -6.53
CA ASN A 179 16.35 0.77 -6.69
C ASN A 179 17.70 0.10 -7.01
N PHE A 180 17.98 -1.04 -6.39
CA PHE A 180 19.20 -1.81 -6.68
C PHE A 180 19.18 -2.37 -8.10
N SER A 181 18.06 -2.94 -8.54
CA SER A 181 17.93 -3.47 -9.90
C SER A 181 18.05 -2.36 -10.95
N ASP A 182 17.42 -1.21 -10.74
CA ASP A 182 17.53 -0.03 -11.61
C ASP A 182 18.99 0.42 -11.74
N LEU A 183 19.68 0.59 -10.60
CA LEU A 183 21.08 1.02 -10.59
C LEU A 183 22.00 0.06 -11.38
N VAL A 184 21.81 -1.24 -11.21
CA VAL A 184 22.63 -2.25 -11.91
C VAL A 184 22.24 -2.32 -13.39
N ASN A 185 20.95 -2.30 -13.70
CA ASN A 185 20.47 -2.36 -15.08
C ASN A 185 20.90 -1.14 -15.89
N ASP A 186 20.87 0.04 -15.32
CA ASP A 186 21.35 1.26 -15.94
C ASP A 186 22.81 1.18 -16.37
N VAL A 187 23.64 0.56 -15.54
CA VAL A 187 25.06 0.31 -15.92
C VAL A 187 25.14 -0.78 -16.97
N HIS A 188 24.38 -1.86 -16.82
CA HIS A 188 24.47 -3.05 -17.67
C HIS A 188 23.93 -2.81 -19.07
N LYS A 189 22.83 -2.08 -19.23
CA LYS A 189 22.26 -1.72 -20.56
C LYS A 189 23.27 -1.01 -21.47
N ASN A 190 24.13 -0.17 -20.90
CA ASN A 190 25.14 0.59 -21.64
C ASN A 190 26.47 -0.16 -21.80
N ALA A 191 26.62 -1.31 -21.16
CA ALA A 191 27.82 -2.13 -21.32
C ALA A 191 27.74 -2.99 -22.59
N VAL A 192 28.88 -3.18 -23.25
CA VAL A 192 28.99 -4.05 -24.42
C VAL A 192 29.47 -5.42 -23.97
N GLY A 193 28.68 -6.46 -24.20
CA GLY A 193 29.02 -7.83 -23.91
C GLY A 193 30.15 -8.38 -24.85
N ALA A 194 30.75 -9.50 -24.48
CA ALA A 194 31.76 -10.18 -25.33
C ALA A 194 31.20 -10.60 -26.69
N ASN A 195 29.89 -10.79 -26.79
CA ASN A 195 29.15 -11.07 -28.02
C ASN A 195 28.73 -9.80 -28.78
N LYS A 196 29.23 -8.63 -28.36
CA LYS A 196 28.89 -7.29 -28.89
C LYS A 196 27.41 -6.91 -28.78
N VAL A 197 26.65 -7.59 -27.94
CA VAL A 197 25.25 -7.22 -27.59
C VAL A 197 25.26 -6.21 -26.45
N THR A 198 24.42 -5.21 -26.55
CA THR A 198 24.14 -4.17 -25.54
C THR A 198 22.63 -4.03 -25.33
N GLY A 199 22.19 -3.24 -24.39
CA GLY A 199 20.75 -3.00 -24.13
C GLY A 199 20.07 -4.08 -23.29
N LEU A 200 20.82 -5.00 -22.66
CA LEU A 200 20.27 -6.06 -21.84
C LEU A 200 20.22 -5.68 -20.36
N ASP A 201 19.13 -6.00 -19.69
CA ASP A 201 19.02 -5.94 -18.25
C ASP A 201 19.78 -7.10 -17.57
N PHE A 202 20.41 -6.81 -16.45
CA PHE A 202 21.02 -7.84 -15.59
C PHE A 202 19.98 -8.49 -14.69
N PHE A 203 19.08 -7.67 -14.11
CA PHE A 203 17.92 -8.11 -13.36
C PHE A 203 16.66 -7.85 -14.18
N VAL A 204 15.81 -8.85 -14.31
CA VAL A 204 14.50 -8.71 -14.97
C VAL A 204 13.53 -8.12 -13.95
N GLN A 205 12.95 -6.98 -14.30
CA GLN A 205 11.80 -6.41 -13.61
C GLN A 205 10.55 -6.81 -14.38
N HIS A 206 9.56 -7.36 -13.69
CA HIS A 206 8.29 -7.65 -14.34
C HIS A 206 7.47 -6.36 -14.45
N PRO A 207 6.95 -6.02 -15.64
CA PRO A 207 6.05 -4.89 -15.79
C PRO A 207 4.74 -5.17 -15.04
N PHE A 208 4.17 -4.14 -14.41
CA PHE A 208 2.87 -4.24 -13.75
C PHE A 208 1.72 -4.10 -14.74
N VAL A 209 1.93 -3.49 -15.90
CA VAL A 209 0.95 -3.42 -16.99
C VAL A 209 1.27 -4.45 -18.04
N GLU A 210 0.35 -5.36 -18.27
CA GLU A 210 0.49 -6.41 -19.28
C GLU A 210 -0.39 -6.15 -20.52
N ASN A 211 -1.50 -5.41 -20.36
CA ASN A 211 -2.42 -5.11 -21.45
C ASN A 211 -3.30 -3.88 -21.17
N ALA A 212 -3.92 -3.34 -22.22
CA ALA A 212 -4.80 -2.17 -22.15
C ALA A 212 -6.18 -2.45 -21.51
N ASN A 213 -6.53 -3.71 -21.29
CA ASN A 213 -7.82 -4.10 -20.70
C ASN A 213 -7.77 -4.23 -19.18
N GLY A 214 -6.67 -3.77 -18.57
CA GLY A 214 -6.45 -3.92 -17.14
C GLY A 214 -5.79 -5.24 -16.77
N ASN A 215 -5.29 -5.32 -15.57
CA ASN A 215 -4.60 -6.49 -15.04
C ASN A 215 -4.96 -6.78 -13.59
N PHE A 216 -5.92 -6.05 -13.03
CA PHE A 216 -6.33 -6.20 -11.64
C PHE A 216 -7.85 -5.99 -11.49
N ASP A 217 -8.50 -6.87 -10.73
CA ASP A 217 -9.90 -6.76 -10.31
C ASP A 217 -9.95 -5.99 -8.98
N ARG A 218 -10.27 -4.71 -9.04
CA ARG A 218 -10.25 -3.81 -7.88
C ARG A 218 -11.47 -3.99 -6.98
N ASN A 219 -12.61 -4.28 -7.56
CA ASN A 219 -13.88 -4.31 -6.84
C ASN A 219 -14.31 -5.74 -6.42
N GLY A 220 -13.61 -6.77 -6.92
CA GLY A 220 -13.84 -8.16 -6.59
C GLY A 220 -15.04 -8.79 -7.33
N ASP A 221 -15.45 -8.24 -8.48
CA ASP A 221 -16.58 -8.78 -9.27
C ASP A 221 -16.19 -9.88 -10.28
N GLY A 222 -14.89 -10.12 -10.43
CA GLY A 222 -14.33 -11.12 -11.35
C GLY A 222 -13.96 -10.59 -12.72
N GLU A 223 -14.16 -9.29 -12.96
CA GLU A 223 -13.71 -8.61 -14.18
C GLU A 223 -12.52 -7.69 -13.88
N LEU A 224 -11.61 -7.55 -14.85
CA LEU A 224 -10.44 -6.68 -14.70
C LEU A 224 -10.84 -5.25 -15.06
N ASP A 225 -10.76 -4.33 -14.08
CA ASP A 225 -11.24 -2.97 -14.19
C ASP A 225 -10.17 -1.88 -13.98
N THR A 226 -8.92 -2.26 -13.70
CA THR A 226 -7.81 -1.33 -13.52
C THR A 226 -6.56 -1.75 -14.28
N SER A 227 -5.68 -0.78 -14.55
CA SER A 227 -4.36 -1.01 -15.15
C SER A 227 -3.28 -0.48 -14.21
N TYR A 228 -2.34 -1.35 -13.85
CA TYR A 228 -1.21 -0.99 -12.98
C TYR A 228 0.00 -0.62 -13.82
N ILE A 229 0.41 0.64 -13.77
CA ILE A 229 1.61 1.15 -14.43
C ILE A 229 2.62 1.54 -13.35
N PHE A 230 3.79 0.91 -13.41
CA PHE A 230 4.89 1.19 -12.49
C PHE A 230 5.73 2.39 -12.92
N ARG A 231 5.92 2.55 -14.23
CA ARG A 231 6.85 3.53 -14.80
C ARG A 231 6.33 4.09 -16.11
N PHE A 232 6.44 5.41 -16.27
CA PHE A 232 6.35 6.10 -17.55
C PHE A 232 7.71 6.63 -17.95
N THR A 233 8.08 6.46 -19.22
CA THR A 233 9.32 7.02 -19.77
C THR A 233 8.96 7.94 -20.93
N GLY A 234 9.40 9.19 -20.87
CA GLY A 234 9.18 10.17 -21.93
C GLY A 234 9.96 9.82 -23.20
N THR A 235 9.45 10.25 -24.34
CA THR A 235 10.07 10.03 -25.66
C THR A 235 11.14 11.07 -26.03
N ASN A 236 11.09 12.24 -25.36
CA ASN A 236 11.96 13.36 -25.68
C ASN A 236 13.15 13.44 -24.73
N GLN A 237 14.33 13.80 -25.29
CA GLN A 237 15.52 14.07 -24.51
C GLN A 237 15.46 15.47 -23.91
N LEU A 238 15.69 15.59 -22.62
CA LEU A 238 15.67 16.81 -21.85
C LEU A 238 17.06 17.17 -21.34
N ASN A 239 17.25 18.44 -20.98
CA ASN A 239 18.47 18.90 -20.31
C ASN A 239 18.11 19.49 -18.95
N ASN A 240 18.74 18.98 -17.87
CA ASN A 240 18.47 19.42 -16.50
C ASN A 240 18.56 20.94 -16.29
N GLU A 241 19.52 21.57 -16.92
CA GLU A 241 19.77 23.01 -16.77
C GLU A 241 18.89 23.89 -17.66
N GLN A 242 18.15 23.29 -18.60
CA GLN A 242 17.31 24.02 -19.54
C GLN A 242 16.06 24.55 -18.85
N GLN A 243 15.77 25.85 -19.06
CA GLN A 243 14.48 26.42 -18.66
C GLN A 243 13.37 25.86 -19.53
N ILE A 244 12.25 25.52 -18.89
CA ILE A 244 11.09 24.92 -19.57
C ILE A 244 10.31 25.93 -20.42
N GLY A 245 10.22 27.18 -19.99
CA GLY A 245 9.66 28.28 -20.78
C GLY A 245 8.13 28.38 -20.81
N PHE A 246 7.41 27.63 -20.00
CA PHE A 246 5.94 27.62 -19.90
C PHE A 246 5.47 27.33 -18.49
N ASP A 247 4.25 27.73 -18.16
CA ASP A 247 3.62 27.51 -16.87
C ASP A 247 2.60 26.37 -16.96
N GLY A 248 2.34 25.68 -15.83
CA GLY A 248 1.32 24.64 -15.73
C GLY A 248 1.20 24.07 -14.33
N VAL A 249 0.32 23.11 -14.18
CA VAL A 249 0.10 22.36 -12.95
C VAL A 249 0.02 20.88 -13.29
N MET A 250 0.89 20.08 -12.72
CA MET A 250 0.80 18.63 -12.74
C MET A 250 -0.06 18.16 -11.58
N ARG A 251 -0.81 17.09 -11.80
CA ARG A 251 -1.61 16.38 -10.81
C ARG A 251 -1.14 14.94 -10.75
N LEU A 252 -0.65 14.53 -9.60
CA LEU A 252 -0.13 13.19 -9.36
C LEU A 252 -0.86 12.54 -8.18
N SER A 253 -0.92 11.21 -8.17
CA SER A 253 -1.48 10.46 -7.05
C SER A 253 -0.70 10.71 -5.74
N SER A 254 -1.44 10.82 -4.65
CA SER A 254 -0.92 10.96 -3.29
C SER A 254 -1.81 10.21 -2.31
N THR A 255 -1.44 10.16 -1.03
CA THR A 255 -2.21 9.55 0.05
C THR A 255 -3.64 10.10 0.14
N ASP A 256 -3.76 11.43 0.06
CA ASP A 256 -5.05 12.13 0.20
C ASP A 256 -5.79 12.30 -1.15
N GLY A 257 -5.47 11.47 -2.13
CA GLY A 257 -6.04 11.50 -3.47
C GLY A 257 -5.07 12.06 -4.51
N ILE A 258 -5.18 13.32 -4.87
CA ILE A 258 -4.36 13.96 -5.91
C ILE A 258 -3.65 15.17 -5.32
N VAL A 259 -2.33 15.29 -5.55
CA VAL A 259 -1.53 16.47 -5.23
C VAL A 259 -1.29 17.32 -6.47
N GLU A 260 -1.46 18.63 -6.35
CA GLU A 260 -1.17 19.62 -7.39
C GLU A 260 0.25 20.15 -7.24
N ILE A 261 1.01 20.10 -8.34
CA ILE A 261 2.42 20.51 -8.40
C ILE A 261 2.56 21.59 -9.47
N PRO A 262 2.55 22.87 -9.10
CA PRO A 262 2.72 23.96 -10.06
C PRO A 262 4.16 24.03 -10.56
N TYR A 263 4.34 24.43 -11.83
CA TYR A 263 5.62 24.76 -12.41
C TYR A 263 5.52 26.03 -13.25
N TYR A 264 6.64 26.71 -13.41
CA TYR A 264 6.68 28.06 -13.98
C TYR A 264 7.69 28.15 -15.12
N HIS A 265 7.46 29.04 -16.06
CA HIS A 265 8.33 29.26 -17.23
C HIS A 265 9.80 29.57 -16.89
N THR A 266 10.09 30.01 -15.67
CA THR A 266 11.45 30.25 -15.18
C THR A 266 12.11 29.00 -14.59
N ASP A 267 11.36 27.96 -14.34
CA ASP A 267 11.89 26.72 -13.78
C ASP A 267 12.77 25.99 -14.79
N THR A 268 13.80 25.32 -14.29
CA THR A 268 14.58 24.37 -15.09
C THR A 268 13.95 22.97 -14.97
N VAL A 269 14.32 22.06 -15.86
CA VAL A 269 13.91 20.66 -15.79
C VAL A 269 14.24 20.06 -14.43
N GLU A 270 15.45 20.33 -13.90
CA GLU A 270 15.86 19.88 -12.57
C GLU A 270 14.96 20.44 -11.47
N THR A 271 14.58 21.70 -11.55
CA THR A 271 13.69 22.35 -10.58
C THR A 271 12.32 21.66 -10.54
N VAL A 272 11.77 21.32 -11.72
CA VAL A 272 10.48 20.63 -11.82
C VAL A 272 10.59 19.21 -11.26
N ILE A 273 11.64 18.47 -11.60
CA ILE A 273 11.92 17.13 -11.08
C ILE A 273 12.02 17.15 -9.54
N ASN A 274 12.80 18.11 -8.99
CA ASN A 274 12.93 18.23 -7.53
C ASN A 274 11.59 18.56 -6.87
N ARG A 275 10.78 19.42 -7.48
CA ARG A 275 9.44 19.75 -6.97
C ARG A 275 8.50 18.54 -6.96
N ILE A 276 8.57 17.68 -7.97
CA ILE A 276 7.86 16.38 -7.96
C ILE A 276 8.37 15.51 -6.80
N ASN A 277 9.69 15.39 -6.66
CA ASN A 277 10.31 14.55 -5.65
C ASN A 277 10.11 15.03 -4.21
N ASP A 278 9.98 16.34 -4.01
CA ASP A 278 9.72 16.97 -2.72
C ASP A 278 8.22 17.04 -2.40
N SER A 279 7.36 16.76 -3.38
CA SER A 279 5.92 16.70 -3.16
C SER A 279 5.52 15.45 -2.35
N ASN A 280 4.32 15.48 -1.79
CA ASN A 280 3.72 14.32 -1.11
C ASN A 280 3.10 13.32 -2.10
N SER A 281 3.59 13.28 -3.35
CA SER A 281 3.12 12.33 -4.36
C SER A 281 3.72 10.94 -4.14
N GLU A 282 3.00 9.92 -4.58
CA GLU A 282 3.48 8.55 -4.65
C GLU A 282 4.26 8.27 -5.95
N VAL A 283 4.76 9.34 -6.57
CA VAL A 283 5.53 9.29 -7.81
C VAL A 283 6.87 10.01 -7.60
N LYS A 284 7.94 9.41 -8.11
CA LYS A 284 9.26 10.03 -8.18
C LYS A 284 9.68 10.22 -9.63
N ALA A 285 10.36 11.34 -9.87
CA ALA A 285 10.82 11.74 -11.19
C ALA A 285 12.35 11.78 -11.26
N TYR A 286 12.92 11.38 -12.38
CA TYR A 286 14.35 11.53 -12.68
C TYR A 286 14.58 11.52 -14.20
N LEU A 287 15.75 11.94 -14.65
CA LEU A 287 16.19 11.69 -16.03
C LEU A 287 16.98 10.39 -16.07
N ASP A 288 16.65 9.54 -17.04
CA ASP A 288 17.44 8.34 -17.35
C ASP A 288 18.79 8.71 -17.99
N ARG A 289 19.60 7.72 -18.34
CA ARG A 289 20.91 7.95 -18.98
C ARG A 289 20.82 8.53 -20.38
N ASN A 290 19.68 8.40 -21.03
CA ASN A 290 19.41 8.97 -22.34
C ASN A 290 18.77 10.36 -22.21
N ASN A 291 18.67 10.88 -20.98
CA ASN A 291 18.02 12.13 -20.63
C ASN A 291 16.51 12.16 -20.90
N HIS A 292 15.84 11.01 -20.88
CA HIS A 292 14.39 10.96 -20.91
C HIS A 292 13.83 11.12 -19.50
N LEU A 293 12.74 11.86 -19.36
CA LEU A 293 12.02 11.96 -18.10
C LEU A 293 11.37 10.60 -17.77
N VAL A 294 11.63 10.14 -16.56
CA VAL A 294 10.99 8.94 -16.02
C VAL A 294 10.14 9.33 -14.82
N LEU A 295 8.88 8.93 -14.82
CA LEU A 295 8.01 8.92 -13.65
C LEU A 295 7.91 7.48 -13.15
N LYS A 296 8.13 7.27 -11.87
CA LYS A 296 8.16 5.95 -11.25
C LYS A 296 7.26 5.94 -10.03
N GLY A 297 6.38 4.94 -9.94
CA GLY A 297 5.58 4.69 -8.75
C GLY A 297 6.45 4.30 -7.57
N THR A 298 6.09 4.78 -6.38
CA THR A 298 6.71 4.41 -5.10
C THR A 298 5.75 3.59 -4.25
N THR A 299 6.13 3.31 -3.02
CA THR A 299 5.23 2.66 -2.07
C THR A 299 4.05 3.56 -1.75
N ALA A 300 2.86 2.97 -1.69
CA ALA A 300 1.66 3.68 -1.28
C ALA A 300 1.68 3.94 0.24
N GLN A 301 1.26 5.12 0.66
CA GLN A 301 1.16 5.46 2.08
C GLN A 301 -0.13 4.91 2.70
N ASP A 302 -1.18 4.76 1.90
CA ASP A 302 -2.44 4.16 2.30
C ASP A 302 -2.41 2.65 2.09
N ALA A 303 -2.89 1.88 3.08
CA ALA A 303 -2.95 0.43 3.04
C ALA A 303 -3.90 -0.12 1.97
N ASP A 304 -4.89 0.66 1.56
CA ASP A 304 -5.86 0.25 0.55
C ASP A 304 -5.39 0.54 -0.89
N ASN A 305 -4.20 1.14 -1.04
CA ASN A 305 -3.62 1.42 -2.35
C ASN A 305 -2.46 0.46 -2.66
N PRO A 306 -2.33 0.03 -3.92
CA PRO A 306 -1.24 -0.85 -4.33
C PRO A 306 0.11 -0.12 -4.33
N ASP A 307 1.16 -0.82 -3.89
CA ASP A 307 2.54 -0.32 -3.94
C ASP A 307 3.08 -0.29 -5.37
N PHE A 308 3.96 0.66 -5.65
CA PHE A 308 4.64 0.81 -6.95
C PHE A 308 3.70 0.99 -8.14
N VAL A 309 2.56 1.59 -7.93
CA VAL A 309 1.59 1.89 -8.98
C VAL A 309 1.42 3.40 -9.09
N ILE A 310 1.52 3.91 -10.30
CA ILE A 310 1.13 5.28 -10.62
C ILE A 310 -0.38 5.28 -10.82
N ARG A 311 -1.12 5.87 -9.88
CA ARG A 311 -2.58 5.84 -9.89
C ARG A 311 -3.20 6.95 -10.72
N HIS A 312 -2.54 8.13 -10.78
CA HIS A 312 -3.02 9.28 -11.52
C HIS A 312 -1.88 10.15 -12.02
N VAL A 313 -1.93 10.56 -13.28
CA VAL A 313 -1.03 11.55 -13.90
C VAL A 313 -1.83 12.44 -14.82
N GLU A 314 -1.78 13.75 -14.57
CA GLU A 314 -2.39 14.78 -15.41
C GLU A 314 -1.45 15.97 -15.49
N ASP A 315 -1.43 16.68 -16.59
CA ASP A 315 -0.71 17.96 -16.75
C ASP A 315 -1.58 18.97 -17.49
N SER A 316 -1.93 20.06 -16.82
CA SER A 316 -2.68 21.15 -17.43
C SER A 316 -1.86 21.98 -18.43
N GLY A 317 -0.51 21.87 -18.35
CA GLY A 317 0.42 22.60 -19.20
C GLY A 317 1.04 21.72 -20.28
N TYR A 318 2.34 21.81 -20.47
CA TYR A 318 3.04 21.20 -21.62
C TYR A 318 4.22 20.32 -21.21
N PHE A 319 4.49 20.17 -19.90
CA PHE A 319 5.70 19.50 -19.41
C PHE A 319 5.64 17.99 -19.62
N LEU A 320 4.54 17.35 -19.21
CA LEU A 320 4.41 15.89 -19.33
C LEU A 320 3.98 15.44 -20.73
N ASN A 321 3.34 16.29 -21.52
CA ASN A 321 2.95 15.91 -22.88
C ASN A 321 4.03 16.24 -23.93
N GLY A 322 3.96 17.36 -24.56
CA GLY A 322 4.82 17.69 -25.71
C GLY A 322 6.28 17.93 -25.35
N TYR A 323 6.62 18.37 -24.12
CA TYR A 323 8.00 18.62 -23.74
C TYR A 323 8.74 17.35 -23.35
N SER A 324 8.19 16.51 -22.48
CA SER A 324 8.81 15.24 -22.11
C SER A 324 8.32 14.05 -22.96
N GLY A 325 7.12 14.15 -23.53
CA GLY A 325 6.54 13.09 -24.36
C GLY A 325 6.03 11.89 -23.56
N ILE A 326 5.56 12.09 -22.31
CA ILE A 326 4.91 11.07 -21.50
C ILE A 326 3.44 10.94 -21.87
N LEU A 327 2.70 12.06 -21.85
CA LEU A 327 1.28 12.10 -22.15
C LEU A 327 1.02 12.50 -23.60
N ALA A 328 -0.06 12.00 -24.17
CA ALA A 328 -0.48 12.32 -25.53
C ALA A 328 -1.14 13.71 -25.66
N ALA A 329 -1.79 14.18 -24.58
CA ALA A 329 -2.48 15.46 -24.52
C ALA A 329 -2.33 16.09 -23.13
N ASN A 330 -2.79 17.32 -22.99
CA ASN A 330 -2.83 18.05 -21.71
C ASN A 330 -4.25 18.05 -21.13
N GLY A 331 -4.34 18.33 -19.82
CA GLY A 331 -5.59 18.36 -19.06
C GLY A 331 -6.24 16.99 -18.95
N GLU A 332 -7.54 16.99 -18.68
CA GLU A 332 -8.31 15.77 -18.44
C GLU A 332 -8.31 14.79 -19.63
N GLU A 333 -8.25 15.31 -20.87
CA GLU A 333 -8.21 14.47 -22.08
C GLU A 333 -6.92 13.64 -22.20
N GLY A 334 -5.84 14.12 -21.61
CA GLY A 334 -4.54 13.43 -21.57
C GLY A 334 -4.23 12.73 -20.26
N ALA A 335 -5.13 12.80 -19.29
CA ALA A 335 -4.90 12.23 -17.97
C ALA A 335 -4.87 10.69 -18.02
N TYR A 336 -3.93 10.14 -17.25
CA TYR A 336 -3.94 8.72 -16.90
C TYR A 336 -4.59 8.54 -15.53
N ASP A 337 -5.53 7.62 -15.41
CA ASP A 337 -6.13 7.20 -14.15
C ASP A 337 -6.20 5.66 -14.12
N PHE A 338 -5.61 5.04 -13.11
CA PHE A 338 -5.52 3.58 -13.01
C PHE A 338 -6.87 2.89 -12.84
N ALA A 339 -7.88 3.60 -12.34
CA ALA A 339 -9.25 3.12 -12.23
C ALA A 339 -10.04 3.17 -13.55
N GLN A 340 -9.44 3.73 -14.60
CA GLN A 340 -10.03 3.83 -15.93
C GLN A 340 -9.12 3.12 -16.94
N VAL A 341 -9.49 1.93 -17.33
CA VAL A 341 -8.70 1.08 -18.25
C VAL A 341 -8.35 1.79 -19.55
N ASP A 342 -9.29 2.56 -20.10
CA ASP A 342 -9.11 3.29 -21.35
C ASP A 342 -8.09 4.43 -21.24
N ALA A 343 -7.76 4.90 -20.05
CA ALA A 343 -6.77 5.96 -19.85
C ALA A 343 -5.36 5.56 -20.32
N VAL A 344 -5.05 4.27 -20.41
CA VAL A 344 -3.77 3.79 -20.96
C VAL A 344 -3.56 4.30 -22.40
N ASN A 345 -4.63 4.51 -23.15
CA ASN A 345 -4.58 5.05 -24.51
C ASN A 345 -4.20 6.54 -24.55
N ALA A 346 -4.23 7.24 -23.42
CA ALA A 346 -3.84 8.66 -23.34
C ALA A 346 -2.32 8.86 -23.33
N LEU A 347 -1.53 7.80 -23.20
CA LEU A 347 -0.07 7.89 -23.22
C LEU A 347 0.45 8.23 -24.62
N ALA A 348 1.47 9.07 -24.70
CA ALA A 348 2.10 9.48 -25.96
C ALA A 348 2.79 8.32 -26.67
N ASP A 349 3.30 7.37 -25.90
CA ASP A 349 3.96 6.16 -26.37
C ASP A 349 3.64 5.01 -25.42
N ASN A 350 3.66 3.78 -25.91
CA ASN A 350 3.54 2.55 -25.08
C ASN A 350 4.83 2.23 -24.30
N SER A 351 5.65 3.22 -24.03
CA SER A 351 6.86 3.11 -23.22
C SER A 351 6.51 2.96 -21.75
N GLN A 352 6.30 1.75 -21.34
CA GLN A 352 5.93 1.36 -19.97
C GLN A 352 7.05 0.56 -19.31
#